data_2d070ab711bfdffe2915aaf2ec11aabb
#
_entry.id   2d070ab711bfdffe2915aaf2ec11aabb
#
_cell.length_a   1.000
_cell.length_b   1.000
_cell.length_c   1.000
_cell.angle_alpha   90.00
_cell.angle_beta   90.00
_cell.angle_gamma   90.00
#
_symmetry.space_group_name_H-M   'P 1'
#
loop_
_entity.id
_entity.type
_entity.pdbx_description
1 polymer ?
#
loop_
_entity_poly.entity_id
_entity_poly.type
_entity_poly.pdbx_seq_one_letter_code
_entity_poly.pdbx_strand_id
1 'polypeptide(L)'
;MKRLTAVLAIILSLAGGLACADVNAPPPIKLEPLARFTVNLEAPVWELGAVGPQGQRRIIPITSGHFEGPGFKGKILDNGADWQLVDSNGLAIIDTRYLLQTDDGALLYLQTKGYRHGPAEVLRKVARGEPVDPSQYYFRVTLQFETSDPNYSWLNGMVGVGSAMRLQKAVVYDAFLVK
;
A
#
# COMPACT_ATOMS: atom_id res chain seq x y z
N MET A 1 0.54 -78.89 7.84
CA MET A 1 -0.30 -77.69 8.07
C MET A 1 0.54 -76.48 7.68
N LYS A 2 0.39 -75.92 6.42
CA LYS A 2 1.15 -74.78 5.94
C LYS A 2 0.18 -73.59 5.94
N ARG A 3 0.51 -72.55 6.72
CA ARG A 3 -0.26 -71.31 6.76
C ARG A 3 0.24 -70.35 5.61
N LEU A 4 -0.64 -70.05 4.69
CA LEU A 4 -0.41 -69.07 3.64
C LEU A 4 -0.75 -67.67 4.21
N THR A 5 0.24 -66.78 4.29
CA THR A 5 0.07 -65.39 4.67
C THR A 5 -0.10 -64.57 3.41
N ALA A 6 -1.31 -64.04 3.19
CA ALA A 6 -1.58 -63.14 2.08
C ALA A 6 -1.14 -61.71 2.45
N VAL A 7 -0.23 -61.15 1.69
CA VAL A 7 0.18 -59.75 1.80
C VAL A 7 -0.73 -58.93 0.88
N LEU A 8 -1.56 -58.06 1.48
CA LEU A 8 -2.42 -57.16 0.77
C LEU A 8 -1.62 -55.88 0.45
N ALA A 9 -1.26 -55.69 -0.80
CA ALA A 9 -0.61 -54.46 -1.28
C ALA A 9 -1.68 -53.36 -1.53
N ILE A 10 -1.69 -52.33 -0.69
CA ILE A 10 -2.51 -51.15 -0.89
C ILE A 10 -1.79 -50.22 -1.89
N ILE A 11 -2.30 -50.16 -3.11
CA ILE A 11 -1.87 -49.18 -4.12
C ILE A 11 -2.60 -47.88 -3.84
N LEU A 12 -1.87 -46.91 -3.25
CA LEU A 12 -2.35 -45.53 -3.05
C LEU A 12 -2.19 -44.76 -4.37
N SER A 13 -3.26 -44.67 -5.15
CA SER A 13 -3.30 -43.85 -6.38
C SER A 13 -3.38 -42.37 -6.01
N LEU A 14 -2.25 -41.63 -6.11
CA LEU A 14 -2.25 -40.17 -6.14
C LEU A 14 -2.89 -39.71 -7.45
N ALA A 15 -4.20 -39.45 -7.42
CA ALA A 15 -4.84 -38.67 -8.48
C ALA A 15 -4.50 -37.20 -8.28
N GLY A 16 -3.36 -36.77 -8.86
CA GLY A 16 -3.04 -35.36 -9.05
C GLY A 16 -4.03 -34.75 -10.03
N GLY A 17 -5.11 -34.14 -9.53
CA GLY A 17 -6.03 -33.35 -10.36
C GLY A 17 -5.27 -32.18 -10.97
N LEU A 18 -5.01 -32.25 -12.29
CA LEU A 18 -4.68 -31.04 -13.07
C LEU A 18 -5.89 -30.11 -13.00
N ALA A 19 -5.79 -29.04 -12.20
CA ALA A 19 -6.77 -27.97 -12.24
C ALA A 19 -6.71 -27.36 -13.64
N CYS A 20 -7.65 -27.71 -14.51
CA CYS A 20 -7.88 -26.99 -15.75
C CYS A 20 -8.28 -25.56 -15.37
N ALA A 21 -7.50 -24.58 -15.80
CA ALA A 21 -7.89 -23.18 -15.69
C ALA A 21 -9.22 -22.99 -16.47
N ASP A 22 -10.23 -22.47 -15.79
CA ASP A 22 -11.50 -22.12 -16.44
C ASP A 22 -11.23 -20.96 -17.42
N VAL A 23 -11.32 -21.23 -18.71
CA VAL A 23 -11.07 -20.23 -19.77
C VAL A 23 -12.09 -19.07 -19.75
N ASN A 24 -13.18 -19.20 -19.01
CA ASN A 24 -14.19 -18.16 -18.82
C ASN A 24 -14.06 -17.40 -17.50
N ALA A 25 -13.06 -17.71 -16.67
CA ALA A 25 -12.78 -16.99 -15.44
C ALA A 25 -11.67 -15.96 -15.65
N PRO A 26 -11.79 -14.74 -15.09
CA PRO A 26 -10.66 -13.79 -15.08
C PRO A 26 -9.48 -14.39 -14.31
N PRO A 27 -8.24 -14.01 -14.68
CA PRO A 27 -7.05 -14.49 -13.96
C PRO A 27 -7.10 -14.05 -12.50
N PRO A 28 -6.59 -14.87 -11.57
CA PRO A 28 -6.52 -14.50 -10.16
C PRO A 28 -5.54 -13.33 -9.96
N ILE A 29 -5.91 -12.40 -9.10
CA ILE A 29 -5.03 -11.30 -8.71
C ILE A 29 -3.91 -11.84 -7.82
N LYS A 30 -2.68 -11.41 -8.12
CA LYS A 30 -1.49 -11.66 -7.30
C LYS A 30 -0.87 -10.34 -6.88
N LEU A 31 -0.28 -10.31 -5.69
CA LEU A 31 0.46 -9.16 -5.17
C LEU A 31 1.96 -9.46 -5.21
N GLU A 32 2.70 -8.60 -5.89
CA GLU A 32 4.16 -8.68 -5.98
C GLU A 32 4.77 -7.50 -5.19
N PRO A 33 5.63 -7.76 -4.17
CA PRO A 33 6.27 -6.69 -3.41
C PRO A 33 7.06 -5.74 -4.31
N LEU A 34 6.83 -4.42 -4.16
CA LEU A 34 7.56 -3.39 -4.90
C LEU A 34 8.62 -2.72 -4.02
N ALA A 35 8.20 -2.08 -2.94
CA ALA A 35 9.10 -1.37 -2.03
C ALA A 35 8.39 -1.00 -0.72
N ARG A 36 9.18 -0.75 0.33
CA ARG A 36 8.74 -0.03 1.53
C ARG A 36 9.02 1.46 1.36
N PHE A 37 8.03 2.28 1.63
CA PHE A 37 8.11 3.73 1.63
C PHE A 37 8.08 4.27 3.05
N THR A 38 8.97 5.22 3.35
CA THR A 38 8.92 6.05 4.55
C THR A 38 8.74 7.49 4.10
N VAL A 39 7.56 8.04 4.31
CA VAL A 39 7.15 9.37 3.85
C VAL A 39 7.14 10.31 5.05
N ASN A 40 8.09 11.23 5.12
CA ASN A 40 8.18 12.20 6.21
C ASN A 40 7.20 13.35 6.00
N LEU A 41 6.52 13.70 7.08
CA LEU A 41 5.50 14.74 7.12
C LEU A 41 5.95 15.85 8.06
N GLU A 42 5.75 17.10 7.68
CA GLU A 42 6.11 18.25 8.50
C GLU A 42 4.94 19.15 8.84
N ALA A 43 5.16 19.98 9.84
CA ALA A 43 4.31 21.10 10.20
C ALA A 43 4.77 22.38 9.46
N PRO A 44 3.89 23.34 9.22
CA PRO A 44 2.50 23.33 9.67
C PRO A 44 1.61 22.47 8.76
N VAL A 45 0.63 21.81 9.38
CA VAL A 45 -0.53 21.28 8.64
C VAL A 45 -1.44 22.44 8.34
N TRP A 46 -1.86 22.60 7.08
CA TRP A 46 -2.79 23.64 6.67
C TRP A 46 -4.22 23.15 6.87
N GLU A 47 -4.88 23.66 7.93
CA GLU A 47 -6.26 23.31 8.26
C GLU A 47 -7.22 24.32 7.59
N LEU A 48 -7.91 23.91 6.51
CA LEU A 48 -8.89 24.76 5.84
C LEU A 48 -10.25 24.75 6.55
N GLY A 49 -10.48 23.77 7.43
CA GLY A 49 -11.76 23.60 8.12
C GLY A 49 -12.78 22.84 7.30
N ALA A 50 -14.06 23.03 7.63
CA ALA A 50 -15.16 22.32 6.98
C ALA A 50 -15.38 22.79 5.53
N VAL A 51 -15.41 21.82 4.61
CA VAL A 51 -15.68 22.07 3.19
C VAL A 51 -17.02 21.43 2.80
N GLY A 52 -18.09 22.01 3.32
CA GLY A 52 -19.45 21.49 3.16
C GLY A 52 -19.68 20.17 3.86
N PRO A 53 -20.57 19.30 3.34
CA PRO A 53 -20.90 18.00 3.93
C PRO A 53 -19.77 16.97 3.84
N GLN A 54 -18.73 17.26 3.07
CA GLN A 54 -17.63 16.32 2.79
C GLN A 54 -16.65 16.16 3.96
N GLY A 55 -16.59 17.12 4.89
CA GLY A 55 -15.75 17.07 6.09
C GLY A 55 -14.70 18.17 6.20
N GLN A 56 -13.64 17.90 6.96
CA GLN A 56 -12.54 18.83 7.24
C GLN A 56 -11.40 18.63 6.23
N ARG A 57 -11.04 19.69 5.51
CA ARG A 57 -9.89 19.66 4.58
C ARG A 57 -8.61 20.01 5.34
N ARG A 58 -7.60 19.15 5.15
CA ARG A 58 -6.25 19.34 5.69
C ARG A 58 -5.23 19.15 4.56
N ILE A 59 -4.20 19.98 4.53
CA ILE A 59 -3.07 19.78 3.63
C ILE A 59 -1.84 19.52 4.49
N ILE A 60 -1.27 18.35 4.35
CA ILE A 60 -0.14 17.87 5.15
C ILE A 60 1.09 17.82 4.24
N PRO A 61 2.10 18.70 4.43
CA PRO A 61 3.29 18.71 3.59
C PRO A 61 4.07 17.39 3.68
N ILE A 62 4.58 16.93 2.55
CA ILE A 62 5.53 15.84 2.40
C ILE A 62 6.86 16.47 2.01
N THR A 63 7.86 16.39 2.89
CA THR A 63 9.11 17.16 2.75
C THR A 63 10.30 16.29 2.43
N SER A 64 10.23 15.00 2.71
CA SER A 64 11.32 14.07 2.45
C SER A 64 10.87 12.63 2.65
N GLY A 65 11.80 11.72 2.48
CA GLY A 65 11.59 10.31 2.74
C GLY A 65 12.49 9.44 1.88
N HIS A 66 12.25 8.16 1.95
CA HIS A 66 12.95 7.17 1.13
C HIS A 66 12.03 6.01 0.79
N PHE A 67 12.41 5.27 -0.22
CA PHE A 67 11.78 4.01 -0.57
C PHE A 67 12.85 2.98 -0.92
N GLU A 68 12.60 1.72 -0.56
CA GLU A 68 13.55 0.64 -0.76
C GLU A 68 12.82 -0.67 -1.04
N GLY A 69 13.20 -1.33 -2.13
CA GLY A 69 12.73 -2.63 -2.58
C GLY A 69 13.67 -3.26 -3.61
N PRO A 70 13.37 -4.46 -4.09
CA PRO A 70 14.19 -5.15 -5.07
C PRO A 70 14.30 -4.35 -6.39
N GLY A 71 15.48 -3.79 -6.68
CA GLY A 71 15.72 -3.02 -7.90
C GLY A 71 14.99 -1.68 -8.02
N PHE A 72 14.36 -1.21 -6.92
CA PHE A 72 13.61 0.04 -6.89
C PHE A 72 13.81 0.75 -5.55
N LYS A 73 14.75 1.69 -5.49
CA LYS A 73 15.10 2.44 -4.30
C LYS A 73 15.48 3.89 -4.61
N GLY A 74 15.37 4.75 -3.61
CA GLY A 74 15.68 6.17 -3.75
C GLY A 74 15.07 7.03 -2.66
N LYS A 75 14.93 8.32 -2.95
CA LYS A 75 14.41 9.34 -2.02
C LYS A 75 13.10 9.95 -2.49
N ILE A 76 12.34 10.47 -1.53
CA ILE A 76 11.16 11.32 -1.74
C ILE A 76 11.62 12.77 -1.70
N LEU A 77 11.18 13.58 -2.68
CA LEU A 77 11.57 14.98 -2.80
C LEU A 77 10.59 15.89 -2.02
N ASP A 78 11.11 17.06 -1.63
CA ASP A 78 10.35 18.11 -0.93
C ASP A 78 9.49 18.93 -1.91
N ASN A 79 8.35 18.37 -2.33
CA ASN A 79 7.42 19.05 -3.22
C ASN A 79 6.01 18.47 -3.21
N GLY A 80 5.67 17.69 -2.19
CA GLY A 80 4.41 16.99 -2.13
C GLY A 80 3.54 17.34 -0.93
N ALA A 81 2.33 16.83 -0.95
CA ALA A 81 1.41 16.92 0.18
C ALA A 81 0.36 15.79 0.14
N ASP A 82 -0.27 15.56 1.30
CA ASP A 82 -1.56 14.86 1.41
C ASP A 82 -2.68 15.91 1.51
N TRP A 83 -3.51 15.98 0.47
CA TRP A 83 -4.72 16.81 0.42
C TRP A 83 -5.89 16.08 1.09
N GLN A 84 -5.67 15.72 2.36
CA GLN A 84 -6.53 14.89 3.14
C GLN A 84 -7.90 15.52 3.43
N LEU A 85 -8.95 14.73 3.34
CA LEU A 85 -10.28 15.08 3.80
C LEU A 85 -10.70 14.13 4.93
N VAL A 86 -11.21 14.66 6.05
CA VAL A 86 -11.65 13.85 7.19
C VAL A 86 -13.11 14.12 7.45
N ASP A 87 -13.96 13.10 7.35
CA ASP A 87 -15.38 13.22 7.62
C ASP A 87 -15.70 13.26 9.13
N SER A 88 -16.98 13.46 9.47
CA SER A 88 -17.47 13.52 10.86
C SER A 88 -17.30 12.22 11.65
N ASN A 89 -17.11 11.08 10.97
CA ASN A 89 -16.91 9.77 11.58
C ASN A 89 -15.42 9.43 11.75
N GLY A 90 -14.52 10.33 11.30
CA GLY A 90 -13.08 10.13 11.36
C GLY A 90 -12.51 9.33 10.20
N LEU A 91 -13.30 9.02 9.16
CA LEU A 91 -12.80 8.48 7.91
C LEU A 91 -11.92 9.53 7.23
N ALA A 92 -10.64 9.25 7.08
CA ALA A 92 -9.72 10.07 6.31
C ALA A 92 -9.63 9.54 4.88
N ILE A 93 -9.95 10.41 3.92
CA ILE A 93 -9.72 10.20 2.50
C ILE A 93 -8.33 10.75 2.19
N ILE A 94 -7.44 9.87 1.76
CA ILE A 94 -6.05 10.17 1.43
C ILE A 94 -5.99 10.51 -0.06
N ASP A 95 -5.31 11.60 -0.39
CA ASP A 95 -5.02 12.00 -1.78
C ASP A 95 -3.68 12.72 -1.79
N THR A 96 -2.59 11.94 -1.99
CA THR A 96 -1.23 12.50 -1.99
C THR A 96 -0.68 12.60 -3.40
N ARG A 97 0.21 13.56 -3.59
CA ARG A 97 1.05 13.67 -4.79
C ARG A 97 2.43 14.11 -4.37
N TYR A 98 3.46 13.44 -4.87
CA TYR A 98 4.86 13.79 -4.60
C TYR A 98 5.81 13.16 -5.63
N LEU A 99 7.02 13.66 -5.68
CA LEU A 99 8.06 13.15 -6.56
C LEU A 99 9.01 12.21 -5.82
N LEU A 100 9.45 11.20 -6.56
CA LEU A 100 10.51 10.28 -6.20
C LEU A 100 11.73 10.56 -7.07
N GLN A 101 12.91 10.36 -6.54
CA GLN A 101 14.13 10.27 -7.30
C GLN A 101 14.83 8.96 -6.94
N THR A 102 15.01 8.09 -7.92
CA THR A 102 15.74 6.84 -7.75
C THR A 102 17.24 7.09 -7.53
N ASP A 103 17.97 6.10 -7.03
CA ASP A 103 19.40 6.22 -6.80
C ASP A 103 20.21 6.44 -8.08
N ASP A 104 19.71 6.00 -9.23
CA ASP A 104 20.28 6.25 -10.57
C ASP A 104 19.79 7.57 -11.20
N GLY A 105 18.97 8.35 -10.48
CA GLY A 105 18.59 9.72 -10.84
C GLY A 105 17.28 9.88 -11.57
N ALA A 106 16.56 8.80 -11.89
CA ALA A 106 15.26 8.88 -12.54
C ALA A 106 14.23 9.60 -11.65
N LEU A 107 13.39 10.43 -12.27
CA LEU A 107 12.28 11.11 -11.60
C LEU A 107 10.96 10.38 -11.89
N LEU A 108 10.20 10.11 -10.81
CA LEU A 108 8.87 9.53 -10.93
C LEU A 108 7.87 10.39 -10.14
N TYR A 109 6.75 10.71 -10.77
CA TYR A 109 5.58 11.21 -10.05
C TYR A 109 4.85 10.04 -9.43
N LEU A 110 4.42 10.19 -8.17
CA LEU A 110 3.60 9.21 -7.47
C LEU A 110 2.35 9.87 -6.91
N GLN A 111 1.19 9.35 -7.27
CA GLN A 111 -0.07 9.63 -6.61
C GLN A 111 -0.50 8.43 -5.77
N THR A 112 -0.90 8.68 -4.50
CA THR A 112 -1.59 7.67 -3.71
C THR A 112 -2.98 8.15 -3.32
N LYS A 113 -3.98 7.28 -3.44
CA LYS A 113 -5.36 7.51 -3.00
C LYS A 113 -5.81 6.38 -2.10
N GLY A 114 -6.57 6.69 -1.07
CA GLY A 114 -7.04 5.61 -0.19
C GLY A 114 -7.78 6.10 1.03
N TYR A 115 -7.87 5.22 2.02
CA TYR A 115 -8.68 5.44 3.19
C TYR A 115 -7.95 5.03 4.46
N ARG A 116 -8.15 5.84 5.52
CA ARG A 116 -7.81 5.46 6.90
C ARG A 116 -9.03 5.64 7.78
N HIS A 117 -9.43 4.56 8.45
CA HIS A 117 -10.55 4.55 9.40
C HIS A 117 -10.36 3.48 10.47
N GLY A 118 -11.12 3.55 11.54
CA GLY A 118 -11.07 2.60 12.67
C GLY A 118 -11.87 3.08 13.85
N PRO A 119 -11.76 2.42 15.02
CA PRO A 119 -12.39 2.86 16.23
C PRO A 119 -11.99 4.29 16.62
N ALA A 120 -12.95 5.11 17.05
CA ALA A 120 -12.72 6.53 17.29
C ALA A 120 -11.60 6.81 18.31
N GLU A 121 -11.47 5.99 19.37
CA GLU A 121 -10.39 6.15 20.34
C GLU A 121 -9.01 5.83 19.77
N VAL A 122 -8.92 4.80 18.89
CA VAL A 122 -7.70 4.45 18.17
C VAL A 122 -7.28 5.59 17.25
N LEU A 123 -8.21 6.15 16.47
CA LEU A 123 -7.95 7.27 15.58
C LEU A 123 -7.52 8.53 16.33
N ARG A 124 -8.06 8.79 17.53
CA ARG A 124 -7.59 9.90 18.38
C ARG A 124 -6.14 9.73 18.82
N LYS A 125 -5.71 8.51 19.17
CA LYS A 125 -4.30 8.22 19.50
C LYS A 125 -3.40 8.44 18.29
N VAL A 126 -3.80 7.90 17.14
CA VAL A 126 -3.09 8.11 15.85
C VAL A 126 -2.95 9.59 15.51
N ALA A 127 -4.01 10.39 15.70
CA ALA A 127 -4.00 11.83 15.44
C ALA A 127 -3.03 12.60 16.36
N ARG A 128 -2.85 12.15 17.61
CA ARG A 128 -1.88 12.73 18.56
C ARG A 128 -0.45 12.21 18.35
N GLY A 129 -0.25 11.31 17.39
CA GLY A 129 1.07 10.70 17.11
C GLY A 129 1.50 9.68 18.17
N GLU A 130 0.58 9.16 18.96
CA GLU A 130 0.85 8.11 19.92
C GLU A 130 1.10 6.78 19.20
N PRO A 131 1.97 5.90 19.75
CA PRO A 131 2.16 4.57 19.20
C PRO A 131 0.85 3.77 19.25
N VAL A 132 0.44 3.25 18.11
CA VAL A 132 -0.76 2.40 17.94
C VAL A 132 -0.37 1.21 17.08
N ASP A 133 -0.81 0.02 17.46
CA ASP A 133 -0.66 -1.17 16.62
C ASP A 133 -1.45 -0.94 15.29
N PRO A 134 -0.78 -1.02 14.12
CA PRO A 134 -1.42 -0.78 12.83
C PRO A 134 -2.58 -1.73 12.52
N SER A 135 -2.66 -2.88 13.18
CA SER A 135 -3.76 -3.83 13.02
C SER A 135 -5.09 -3.32 13.61
N GLN A 136 -5.05 -2.29 14.49
CA GLN A 136 -6.23 -1.74 15.14
C GLN A 136 -7.03 -0.77 14.27
N TYR A 137 -6.50 -0.40 13.09
CA TYR A 137 -7.18 0.49 12.16
C TYR A 137 -6.88 0.10 10.71
N TYR A 138 -7.76 0.50 9.82
CA TYR A 138 -7.56 0.31 8.39
C TYR A 138 -6.78 1.49 7.82
N PHE A 139 -5.72 1.23 7.05
CA PHE A 139 -5.05 2.24 6.24
C PHE A 139 -4.49 1.58 4.98
N ARG A 140 -5.19 1.79 3.86
CA ARG A 140 -4.82 1.22 2.54
C ARG A 140 -4.88 2.31 1.50
N VAL A 141 -3.97 2.21 0.54
CA VAL A 141 -3.86 3.14 -0.58
C VAL A 141 -3.66 2.38 -1.89
N THR A 142 -4.10 3.00 -2.98
CA THR A 142 -3.67 2.67 -4.33
C THR A 142 -2.46 3.52 -4.70
N LEU A 143 -1.62 3.04 -5.62
CA LEU A 143 -0.47 3.77 -6.13
C LEU A 143 -0.58 3.88 -7.65
N GLN A 144 -0.32 5.07 -8.17
CA GLN A 144 -0.21 5.35 -9.59
C GLN A 144 1.09 6.11 -9.85
N PHE A 145 1.91 5.59 -10.75
CA PHE A 145 3.21 6.15 -11.11
C PHE A 145 3.16 6.78 -12.49
N GLU A 146 3.97 7.83 -12.68
CA GLU A 146 4.23 8.43 -13.99
C GLU A 146 5.72 8.77 -14.10
N THR A 147 6.36 8.33 -15.18
CA THR A 147 7.73 8.67 -15.52
C THR A 147 7.98 8.53 -17.01
N SER A 148 8.91 9.31 -17.54
CA SER A 148 9.43 9.14 -18.91
C SER A 148 10.73 8.32 -18.96
N ASP A 149 11.29 7.95 -17.79
CA ASP A 149 12.53 7.18 -17.74
C ASP A 149 12.28 5.75 -18.27
N PRO A 150 13.06 5.28 -19.27
CA PRO A 150 12.83 3.99 -19.90
C PRO A 150 12.99 2.79 -18.95
N ASN A 151 13.82 2.91 -17.91
CA ASN A 151 14.05 1.83 -16.94
C ASN A 151 12.84 1.62 -16.02
N TYR A 152 12.01 2.66 -15.85
CA TYR A 152 10.87 2.66 -14.92
C TYR A 152 9.51 2.89 -15.60
N SER A 153 9.48 3.17 -16.91
CA SER A 153 8.24 3.47 -17.66
C SER A 153 7.20 2.35 -17.61
N TRP A 154 7.61 1.13 -17.33
CA TRP A 154 6.72 0.00 -17.12
C TRP A 154 5.77 0.19 -15.92
N LEU A 155 6.14 1.03 -14.94
CA LEU A 155 5.27 1.39 -13.80
C LEU A 155 4.04 2.21 -14.21
N ASN A 156 4.10 2.95 -15.32
CA ASN A 156 3.00 3.82 -15.78
C ASN A 156 1.71 3.05 -16.09
N GLY A 157 1.85 1.77 -16.45
CA GLY A 157 0.71 0.89 -16.77
C GLY A 157 0.33 -0.08 -15.64
N MET A 158 0.90 0.08 -14.43
CA MET A 158 0.69 -0.83 -13.32
C MET A 158 -0.24 -0.25 -12.26
N VAL A 159 -1.10 -1.10 -11.72
CA VAL A 159 -1.87 -0.79 -10.52
C VAL A 159 -1.05 -1.21 -9.30
N GLY A 160 -0.80 -0.27 -8.40
CA GLY A 160 -0.19 -0.55 -7.10
C GLY A 160 -1.19 -0.44 -5.96
N VAL A 161 -0.93 -1.20 -4.89
CA VAL A 161 -1.65 -1.08 -3.62
C VAL A 161 -0.67 -1.01 -2.45
N GLY A 162 -1.06 -0.33 -1.38
CA GLY A 162 -0.21 -0.17 -0.19
C GLY A 162 -0.92 -0.47 1.11
N SER A 163 -0.22 -1.15 2.01
CA SER A 163 -0.62 -1.34 3.41
C SER A 163 0.18 -0.37 4.27
N ALA A 164 -0.51 0.60 4.89
CA ALA A 164 0.10 1.74 5.52
C ALA A 164 -0.09 1.79 7.05
N MET A 165 0.84 2.45 7.72
CA MET A 165 0.73 2.86 9.11
C MET A 165 1.13 4.33 9.29
N ARG A 166 0.51 5.02 10.27
CA ARG A 166 0.80 6.40 10.62
C ARG A 166 1.69 6.45 11.86
N LEU A 167 2.85 7.05 11.71
CA LEU A 167 3.75 7.42 12.79
C LEU A 167 3.57 8.90 13.15
N GLN A 168 4.21 9.37 14.21
CA GLN A 168 4.10 10.77 14.65
C GLN A 168 4.45 11.78 13.53
N LYS A 169 5.55 11.56 12.83
CA LYS A 169 6.07 12.46 11.78
C LYS A 169 6.23 11.79 10.41
N ALA A 170 5.66 10.60 10.24
CA ALA A 170 5.79 9.88 8.97
C ALA A 170 4.58 8.99 8.70
N VAL A 171 4.40 8.62 7.44
CA VAL A 171 3.63 7.45 7.02
C VAL A 171 4.61 6.42 6.49
N VAL A 172 4.49 5.19 6.95
CA VAL A 172 5.24 4.06 6.39
C VAL A 172 4.26 3.12 5.71
N TYR A 173 4.58 2.66 4.53
CA TYR A 173 3.75 1.66 3.86
C TYR A 173 4.56 0.69 3.00
N ASP A 174 4.11 -0.55 2.95
CA ASP A 174 4.58 -1.56 2.02
C ASP A 174 3.72 -1.50 0.76
N ALA A 175 4.38 -1.28 -0.37
CA ALA A 175 3.76 -1.20 -1.69
C ALA A 175 3.89 -2.54 -2.43
N PHE A 176 2.82 -2.91 -3.12
CA PHE A 176 2.73 -4.10 -3.95
C PHE A 176 2.16 -3.74 -5.32
N LEU A 177 2.63 -4.41 -6.36
CA LEU A 177 2.01 -4.37 -7.68
C LEU A 177 0.93 -5.44 -7.79
N VAL A 178 -0.17 -5.09 -8.43
CA VAL A 178 -1.25 -6.01 -8.77
C VAL A 178 -0.93 -6.67 -10.11
N LYS A 179 -0.77 -7.98 -10.11
CA LYS A 179 -0.47 -8.81 -11.29
C LYS A 179 -1.65 -9.70 -11.65
#